data_e9837df690099dcab58ee493bcce1e7d
#
_entry.id   e9837df690099dcab58ee493bcce1e7d
#
_cell.length_a   1.000
_cell.length_b   1.000
_cell.length_c   1.000
_cell.angle_alpha   90.00
_cell.angle_beta   90.00
_cell.angle_gamma   90.00
#
_symmetry.space_group_name_H-M   'P 1'
#
loop_
_entity.id
_entity.type
_entity.pdbx_description
1 polymer ?
#
loop_
_entity_poly.entity_id
_entity_poly.type
_entity_poly.pdbx_seq_one_letter_code
_entity_poly.pdbx_strand_id
1 'polypeptide(L)'
;PVTINAGRGERVKVDISGVQLIGHDGQNIPVHAKGDGSVALELIPMQYALYQNFPNPFNPVTEIQFDVPDVSAVDLVVYNLMGQQVRRLVNGEIQAGYHRVVWDGLNDRGEPVSTGVYIYSLTSPSFHNTKKMVLLK
;
A
#
# COMPACT_ATOMS: atom_id res chain seq x y z
N PRO A 1 -29.10 7.22 7.03
CA PRO A 1 -27.93 6.37 7.02
C PRO A 1 -26.78 7.03 6.27
N VAL A 2 -25.59 6.79 6.77
CA VAL A 2 -24.39 7.31 6.14
C VAL A 2 -23.83 6.23 5.21
N THR A 3 -23.63 6.60 3.98
CA THR A 3 -22.98 5.72 3.02
C THR A 3 -21.54 6.19 2.86
N ILE A 4 -20.59 5.30 3.13
CA ILE A 4 -19.18 5.58 2.93
C ILE A 4 -18.74 4.82 1.70
N ASN A 5 -18.37 5.57 0.69
CA ASN A 5 -17.86 5.01 -0.56
C ASN A 5 -16.54 5.70 -0.86
N ALA A 6 -15.51 5.29 -0.13
CA ALA A 6 -14.23 5.93 -0.21
C ALA A 6 -13.24 5.01 -0.91
N GLY A 7 -12.45 5.60 -1.77
CA GLY A 7 -11.31 4.93 -2.35
C GLY A 7 -10.15 4.85 -1.37
N ARG A 8 -9.02 4.40 -1.87
CA ARG A 8 -7.82 4.26 -1.05
C ARG A 8 -7.30 5.63 -0.64
N GLY A 9 -7.07 5.78 0.66
CA GLY A 9 -6.50 7.00 1.22
C GLY A 9 -7.43 8.20 1.26
N GLU A 10 -8.70 8.01 0.96
CA GLU A 10 -9.66 9.10 1.01
C GLU A 10 -10.07 9.43 2.45
N ARG A 11 -10.36 10.71 2.66
CA ARG A 11 -10.95 11.19 3.89
C ARG A 11 -12.37 11.62 3.63
N VAL A 12 -13.28 11.16 4.49
CA VAL A 12 -14.68 11.48 4.39
C VAL A 12 -15.10 12.25 5.64
N LYS A 13 -15.66 13.44 5.45
CA LYS A 13 -16.23 14.20 6.55
C LYS A 13 -17.69 13.82 6.72
N VAL A 14 -18.06 13.41 7.92
CA VAL A 14 -19.42 13.03 8.24
C VAL A 14 -19.82 13.65 9.56
N ASP A 15 -21.12 13.93 9.69
CA ASP A 15 -21.72 14.24 10.96
C ASP A 15 -22.10 12.91 11.60
N ILE A 16 -21.41 12.56 12.67
CA ILE A 16 -21.59 11.25 13.30
C ILE A 16 -22.44 11.31 14.55
N SER A 17 -23.16 12.42 14.77
CA SER A 17 -24.04 12.54 15.92
C SER A 17 -25.12 11.46 15.88
N GLY A 18 -24.99 10.45 16.74
CA GLY A 18 -25.92 9.35 16.79
C GLY A 18 -25.81 8.34 15.66
N VAL A 19 -24.73 8.39 14.88
CA VAL A 19 -24.53 7.47 13.76
C VAL A 19 -23.52 6.40 14.14
N GLN A 20 -23.84 5.16 13.82
CA GLN A 20 -22.92 4.05 13.94
C GLN A 20 -22.35 3.75 12.56
N LEU A 21 -21.04 3.76 12.46
CA LEU A 21 -20.34 3.48 11.20
C LEU A 21 -19.93 2.02 11.17
N ILE A 22 -20.39 1.32 10.14
CA ILE A 22 -20.11 -0.10 9.96
C ILE A 22 -19.49 -0.28 8.60
N GLY A 23 -18.37 -0.99 8.56
CA GLY A 23 -17.69 -1.34 7.32
C GLY A 23 -18.48 -2.34 6.50
N HIS A 24 -17.97 -2.64 5.32
CA HIS A 24 -18.67 -3.46 4.33
C HIS A 24 -19.09 -4.80 4.91
N ASP A 25 -18.32 -5.51 5.59
CA ASP A 25 -18.65 -6.84 6.13
C ASP A 25 -19.19 -6.77 7.57
N GLY A 26 -19.77 -5.64 7.95
CA GLY A 26 -20.26 -5.45 9.31
C GLY A 26 -19.17 -5.10 10.30
N GLN A 27 -17.98 -4.84 9.84
CA GLN A 27 -16.87 -4.45 10.69
C GLN A 27 -16.87 -2.94 10.95
N ASN A 28 -16.43 -2.56 12.13
CA ASN A 28 -16.33 -1.14 12.47
C ASN A 28 -15.22 -0.46 11.70
N ILE A 29 -15.49 0.78 11.30
CA ILE A 29 -14.50 1.61 10.62
C ILE A 29 -13.87 2.53 11.66
N PRO A 30 -12.51 2.57 11.75
CA PRO A 30 -11.86 3.47 12.68
C PRO A 30 -12.17 4.94 12.38
N VAL A 31 -12.37 5.71 13.45
CA VAL A 31 -12.71 7.13 13.36
C VAL A 31 -11.71 7.93 14.18
N HIS A 32 -11.22 9.01 13.58
CA HIS A 32 -10.34 9.96 14.23
C HIS A 32 -11.04 11.29 14.36
N ALA A 33 -11.16 11.81 15.58
CA ALA A 33 -11.74 13.11 15.83
C ALA A 33 -10.70 14.21 15.64
N LYS A 34 -11.11 15.30 15.01
CA LYS A 34 -10.30 16.51 14.86
C LYS A 34 -10.74 17.54 15.89
N GLY A 35 -9.82 18.38 16.33
CA GLY A 35 -10.09 19.37 17.38
C GLY A 35 -10.93 20.56 16.97
N ASP A 36 -11.35 20.66 15.73
CA ASP A 36 -12.15 21.78 15.22
C ASP A 36 -13.67 21.54 15.31
N GLY A 37 -14.07 20.49 16.00
CA GLY A 37 -15.49 20.17 16.15
C GLY A 37 -16.08 19.35 15.02
N SER A 38 -15.32 19.08 13.97
CA SER A 38 -15.73 18.17 12.91
C SER A 38 -15.04 16.82 13.07
N VAL A 39 -15.65 15.78 12.48
CA VAL A 39 -15.08 14.45 12.49
C VAL A 39 -14.72 14.08 11.07
N ALA A 40 -13.47 13.70 10.89
CA ALA A 40 -13.01 13.17 9.62
C ALA A 40 -12.84 11.66 9.76
N LEU A 41 -13.46 10.93 8.86
CA LEU A 41 -13.23 9.50 8.75
C LEU A 41 -12.00 9.30 7.88
N GLU A 42 -10.99 8.73 8.49
CA GLU A 42 -9.82 8.29 7.75
C GLU A 42 -9.93 6.77 7.66
N LEU A 43 -10.27 6.28 6.48
CA LEU A 43 -10.41 4.86 6.26
C LEU A 43 -9.03 4.23 6.22
N ILE A 44 -8.80 3.27 7.09
CA ILE A 44 -7.58 2.47 7.06
C ILE A 44 -7.95 1.04 6.72
N PRO A 45 -7.03 0.29 6.09
CA PRO A 45 -7.30 -1.08 5.73
C PRO A 45 -7.49 -1.96 6.97
N MET A 46 -8.32 -2.96 6.83
CA MET A 46 -8.57 -3.93 7.91
C MET A 46 -7.57 -5.07 7.89
N GLN A 47 -6.80 -5.19 6.82
CA GLN A 47 -5.82 -6.26 6.66
C GLN A 47 -4.71 -5.82 5.73
N TYR A 48 -3.60 -6.55 5.76
CA TYR A 48 -2.53 -6.33 4.81
C TYR A 48 -2.96 -6.74 3.41
N ALA A 49 -2.44 -6.04 2.40
CA ALA A 49 -2.62 -6.42 1.02
C ALA A 49 -1.45 -5.91 0.18
N LEU A 50 -1.11 -6.67 -0.84
CA LEU A 50 -0.14 -6.27 -1.85
C LEU A 50 -0.82 -6.37 -3.20
N TYR A 51 -0.76 -5.29 -3.99
CA TYR A 51 -1.46 -5.22 -5.27
C TYR A 51 -0.49 -5.36 -6.42
N GLN A 52 -1.02 -5.76 -7.56
CA GLN A 52 -0.24 -5.82 -8.79
C GLN A 52 0.22 -4.42 -9.16
N ASN A 53 1.48 -4.30 -9.55
CA ASN A 53 2.04 -3.02 -9.99
C ASN A 53 1.33 -2.53 -11.25
N PHE A 54 1.31 -1.22 -11.42
CA PHE A 54 0.72 -0.61 -12.60
C PHE A 54 1.59 0.59 -13.05
N PRO A 55 1.88 0.70 -14.34
CA PRO A 55 1.59 -0.24 -15.40
C PRO A 55 2.40 -1.54 -15.29
N ASN A 56 1.90 -2.61 -15.91
CA ASN A 56 2.60 -3.88 -16.00
C ASN A 56 2.22 -4.56 -17.33
N PRO A 57 3.12 -4.74 -18.30
CA PRO A 57 4.55 -4.36 -18.24
C PRO A 57 4.77 -2.85 -18.11
N PHE A 58 5.94 -2.47 -17.62
CA PHE A 58 6.26 -1.06 -17.39
C PHE A 58 7.57 -0.67 -18.08
N ASN A 59 7.76 0.64 -18.31
CA ASN A 59 8.92 1.16 -19.02
C ASN A 59 9.22 2.62 -18.62
N PRO A 60 10.22 2.88 -17.82
CA PRO A 60 10.82 2.00 -16.81
C PRO A 60 10.19 2.19 -15.42
N VAL A 61 9.08 2.95 -15.32
CA VAL A 61 8.49 3.38 -14.07
C VAL A 61 7.19 2.63 -13.82
N THR A 62 6.99 2.17 -12.61
CA THR A 62 5.76 1.52 -12.18
C THR A 62 5.45 1.90 -10.75
N GLU A 63 4.19 1.76 -10.38
CA GLU A 63 3.71 2.03 -9.03
C GLU A 63 3.26 0.74 -8.38
N ILE A 64 3.64 0.55 -7.14
CA ILE A 64 3.23 -0.59 -6.32
C ILE A 64 2.39 -0.06 -5.16
N GLN A 65 1.20 -0.61 -4.99
CA GLN A 65 0.31 -0.24 -3.91
C GLN A 65 0.23 -1.36 -2.90
N PHE A 66 0.17 -0.99 -1.63
CA PHE A 66 0.03 -1.96 -0.55
C PHE A 66 -0.72 -1.34 0.63
N ASP A 67 -1.38 -2.18 1.40
CA ASP A 67 -2.20 -1.77 2.53
C ASP A 67 -1.60 -2.28 3.83
N VAL A 68 -1.61 -1.43 4.85
CA VAL A 68 -1.10 -1.74 6.18
C VAL A 68 -2.20 -1.43 7.20
N PRO A 69 -2.67 -2.42 7.99
CA PRO A 69 -3.80 -2.20 8.90
C PRO A 69 -3.41 -1.52 10.20
N ASP A 70 -2.16 -1.58 10.60
CA ASP A 70 -1.67 -0.95 11.82
C ASP A 70 -0.19 -0.58 11.64
N VAL A 71 0.35 0.16 12.58
CA VAL A 71 1.78 0.53 12.55
C VAL A 71 2.62 -0.74 12.57
N SER A 72 3.43 -0.94 11.54
CA SER A 72 4.18 -2.17 11.36
C SER A 72 5.54 -1.91 10.72
N ALA A 73 6.50 -2.74 11.06
CA ALA A 73 7.76 -2.79 10.34
C ALA A 73 7.51 -3.50 9.01
N VAL A 74 7.74 -2.78 7.90
CA VAL A 74 7.44 -3.25 6.56
C VAL A 74 8.70 -3.23 5.72
N ASP A 75 8.88 -4.26 4.93
CA ASP A 75 10.00 -4.39 4.00
C ASP A 75 9.44 -4.72 2.62
N LEU A 76 9.65 -3.83 1.66
CA LEU A 76 9.23 -4.03 0.28
C LEU A 76 10.47 -4.06 -0.59
N VAL A 77 10.76 -5.20 -1.17
CA VAL A 77 12.01 -5.46 -1.89
C VAL A 77 11.71 -6.02 -3.26
N VAL A 78 12.49 -5.58 -4.24
CA VAL A 78 12.47 -6.12 -5.60
C VAL A 78 13.64 -7.10 -5.75
N TYR A 79 13.34 -8.26 -6.32
CA TYR A 79 14.30 -9.31 -6.61
C TYR A 79 14.32 -9.64 -8.09
N ASN A 80 15.45 -10.13 -8.59
CA ASN A 80 15.49 -10.75 -9.90
C ASN A 80 15.05 -12.23 -9.81
N LEU A 81 15.03 -12.91 -10.94
CA LEU A 81 14.58 -14.32 -10.95
C LEU A 81 15.56 -15.26 -10.26
N MET A 82 16.80 -14.82 -10.01
CA MET A 82 17.77 -15.59 -9.25
C MET A 82 17.62 -15.40 -7.73
N GLY A 83 16.66 -14.58 -7.31
CA GLY A 83 16.44 -14.30 -5.89
C GLY A 83 17.38 -13.26 -5.31
N GLN A 84 18.14 -12.57 -6.14
CA GLN A 84 19.05 -11.51 -5.69
C GLN A 84 18.27 -10.22 -5.48
N GLN A 85 18.58 -9.51 -4.41
CA GLN A 85 17.96 -8.21 -4.14
C GLN A 85 18.41 -7.20 -5.19
N VAL A 86 17.45 -6.56 -5.83
CA VAL A 86 17.68 -5.53 -6.83
C VAL A 86 17.51 -4.15 -6.21
N ARG A 87 16.40 -3.94 -5.52
CA ARG A 87 16.09 -2.65 -4.91
C ARG A 87 15.22 -2.86 -3.67
N ARG A 88 15.58 -2.18 -2.60
CA ARG A 88 14.75 -2.09 -1.41
C ARG A 88 13.98 -0.79 -1.47
N LEU A 89 12.65 -0.90 -1.65
CA LEU A 89 11.79 0.27 -1.84
C LEU A 89 11.31 0.84 -0.53
N VAL A 90 10.98 -0.01 0.43
CA VAL A 90 10.51 0.39 1.75
C VAL A 90 11.22 -0.48 2.78
N ASN A 91 11.72 0.16 3.82
CA ASN A 91 12.31 -0.54 4.95
C ASN A 91 12.15 0.30 6.19
N GLY A 92 11.29 -0.14 7.10
CA GLY A 92 11.10 0.54 8.35
C GLY A 92 9.66 0.52 8.81
N GLU A 93 9.40 1.26 9.87
CA GLU A 93 8.08 1.36 10.46
C GLU A 93 7.19 2.25 9.62
N ILE A 94 6.01 1.75 9.27
CA ILE A 94 5.04 2.42 8.39
C ILE A 94 3.74 2.55 9.15
N GLN A 95 3.09 3.70 9.00
CA GLN A 95 1.80 3.96 9.61
C GLN A 95 0.70 3.15 8.92
N ALA A 96 -0.37 2.89 9.65
CA ALA A 96 -1.55 2.29 9.05
C ALA A 96 -2.06 3.15 7.90
N GLY A 97 -2.46 2.52 6.81
CA GLY A 97 -3.01 3.25 5.68
C GLY A 97 -2.83 2.53 4.35
N TYR A 98 -3.24 3.22 3.31
CA TYR A 98 -3.11 2.81 1.92
C TYR A 98 -1.88 3.49 1.36
N HIS A 99 -0.88 2.70 0.99
CA HIS A 99 0.41 3.22 0.58
C HIS A 99 0.69 2.92 -0.88
N ARG A 100 1.53 3.75 -1.48
CA ARG A 100 2.02 3.53 -2.82
C ARG A 100 3.47 3.95 -2.90
N VAL A 101 4.23 3.24 -3.70
CA VAL A 101 5.64 3.54 -3.93
C VAL A 101 5.93 3.38 -5.40
N VAL A 102 6.82 4.22 -5.92
CA VAL A 102 7.21 4.18 -7.32
C VAL A 102 8.59 3.54 -7.42
N TRP A 103 8.71 2.59 -8.37
CA TRP A 103 10.01 2.05 -8.74
C TRP A 103 10.37 2.54 -10.13
N ASP A 104 11.56 3.09 -10.23
CA ASP A 104 12.07 3.73 -11.44
C ASP A 104 12.96 2.81 -12.28
N GLY A 105 13.02 1.53 -11.97
CA GLY A 105 13.83 0.58 -12.69
C GLY A 105 15.31 0.64 -12.35
N LEU A 106 15.68 1.30 -11.25
CA LEU A 106 17.06 1.37 -10.80
C LEU A 106 17.31 0.40 -9.66
N ASN A 107 18.50 -0.17 -9.58
CA ASN A 107 18.91 -0.99 -8.46
C ASN A 107 19.32 -0.13 -7.27
N ASP A 108 19.78 -0.75 -6.18
CA ASP A 108 20.19 -0.04 -4.97
C ASP A 108 21.39 0.87 -5.17
N ARG A 109 22.12 0.68 -6.26
CA ARG A 109 23.28 1.52 -6.64
C ARG A 109 22.88 2.68 -7.53
N GLY A 110 21.60 2.79 -7.90
CA GLY A 110 21.15 3.81 -8.83
C GLY A 110 21.42 3.49 -10.30
N GLU A 111 21.66 2.24 -10.63
CA GLU A 111 21.94 1.80 -12.00
C GLU A 111 20.70 1.18 -12.61
N PRO A 112 20.42 1.44 -13.91
CA PRO A 112 19.29 0.81 -14.59
C PRO A 112 19.43 -0.71 -14.63
N VAL A 113 18.34 -1.41 -14.38
CA VAL A 113 18.32 -2.86 -14.49
C VAL A 113 17.85 -3.27 -15.89
N SER A 114 18.15 -4.50 -16.27
CA SER A 114 17.82 -4.99 -17.61
C SER A 114 16.34 -5.29 -17.76
N THR A 115 15.88 -5.29 -19.01
CA THR A 115 14.56 -5.80 -19.37
C THR A 115 14.41 -7.23 -18.86
N GLY A 116 13.27 -7.54 -18.30
CA GLY A 116 12.99 -8.89 -17.82
C GLY A 116 11.93 -8.93 -16.75
N VAL A 117 11.84 -10.09 -16.11
CA VAL A 117 10.87 -10.36 -15.06
C VAL A 117 11.52 -10.12 -13.69
N TYR A 118 10.79 -9.43 -12.85
CA TYR A 118 11.21 -9.14 -11.47
C TYR A 118 10.10 -9.56 -10.52
N ILE A 119 10.49 -9.85 -9.29
CA ILE A 119 9.56 -10.23 -8.23
C ILE A 119 9.68 -9.19 -7.13
N TYR A 120 8.56 -8.72 -6.62
CA TYR A 120 8.57 -7.85 -5.46
C TYR A 120 7.84 -8.52 -4.31
N SER A 121 8.34 -8.30 -3.11
CA SER A 121 7.90 -8.96 -1.90
C SER A 121 7.61 -7.94 -0.82
N LEU A 122 6.44 -8.04 -0.22
CA LEU A 122 6.06 -7.25 0.95
C LEU A 122 6.09 -8.16 2.16
N THR A 123 6.87 -7.80 3.16
CA THR A 123 7.02 -8.58 4.38
C THR A 123 6.79 -7.69 5.59
N SER A 124 6.02 -8.20 6.55
CA SER A 124 5.84 -7.62 7.88
C SER A 124 5.86 -8.76 8.89
N PRO A 125 5.80 -8.46 10.20
CA PRO A 125 5.82 -9.53 11.20
C PRO A 125 4.72 -10.57 11.04
N SER A 126 3.57 -10.19 10.50
CA SER A 126 2.41 -11.08 10.37
C SER A 126 1.93 -11.29 8.94
N PHE A 127 2.68 -10.79 7.96
CA PHE A 127 2.24 -10.85 6.55
C PHE A 127 3.43 -11.00 5.63
N HIS A 128 3.23 -11.79 4.58
CA HIS A 128 4.20 -11.94 3.51
C HIS A 128 3.46 -12.24 2.22
N ASN A 129 3.79 -11.50 1.17
CA ASN A 129 3.23 -11.74 -0.16
C ASN A 129 4.22 -11.32 -1.22
N THR A 130 4.17 -11.99 -2.36
CA THR A 130 5.03 -11.70 -3.50
C THR A 130 4.19 -11.58 -4.76
N LYS A 131 4.67 -10.74 -5.68
CA LYS A 131 4.07 -10.61 -7.01
C LYS A 131 5.15 -10.45 -8.05
N LYS A 132 4.77 -10.71 -9.28
CA LYS A 132 5.67 -10.68 -10.43
C LYS A 132 5.36 -9.46 -11.28
N MET A 133 6.38 -8.86 -11.87
CA MET A 133 6.23 -7.73 -12.78
C MET A 133 7.21 -7.86 -13.94
N VAL A 134 6.92 -7.16 -15.02
CA VAL A 134 7.71 -7.24 -16.26
C VAL A 134 8.17 -5.84 -16.64
N LEU A 135 9.49 -5.69 -16.79
CA LEU A 135 10.11 -4.46 -17.26
C LEU A 135 10.44 -4.62 -18.74
N LEU A 136 9.91 -3.72 -19.54
CA LEU A 136 10.22 -3.61 -20.97
C LEU A 136 10.90 -2.28 -21.22
N LYS A 137 11.96 -2.31 -21.96
CA LYS A 137 12.67 -1.08 -22.36
C LYS A 137 12.55 -0.82 -23.84
#